data_b39e59b8ede627a0bdee9f27ed8329b4
#
_entry.id   b39e59b8ede627a0bdee9f27ed8329b4
#
_cell.length_a   1.000
_cell.length_b   1.000
_cell.length_c   1.000
_cell.angle_alpha   90.00
_cell.angle_beta   90.00
_cell.angle_gamma   90.00
#
_symmetry.space_group_name_H-M   'P 1'
#
loop_
_entity.id
_entity.type
_entity.pdbx_description
1 polymer ?
#
loop_
_entity_poly.entity_id
_entity_poly.type
_entity_poly.pdbx_seq_one_letter_code
_entity_poly.pdbx_strand_id
1 'polypeptide(L)'
;MKIKVCGITRENDIEALLSVNIDYIGFNFIKSSPRKVSVDWAINMSRKYNLQDKFTCLLENPTVDDITKLLDANEQSNFQLYGNYQKPEKSMSFEPLSATNLQQNDLLQIKPIRNTIFLLDNMANTLGGSGKKFDWSILDNVNLSNFMIAGGVGVEDLHYLSSLQIFGVDLNSQIEISPGIKDHKKIKLLEQFRYE
;
A
#
# COMPACT_ATOMS: atom_id res chain seq x y z
N MET A 1 -14.15 -3.34 1.74
CA MET A 1 -12.90 -2.92 1.04
C MET A 1 -11.81 -2.63 2.05
N LYS A 2 -10.57 -3.13 1.85
CA LYS A 2 -9.41 -2.83 2.73
C LYS A 2 -8.80 -1.48 2.38
N ILE A 3 -8.25 -0.77 3.39
CA ILE A 3 -7.57 0.52 3.18
C ILE A 3 -6.14 0.42 3.68
N LYS A 4 -5.19 0.66 2.78
CA LYS A 4 -3.77 0.83 3.06
C LYS A 4 -3.42 2.31 2.96
N VAL A 5 -2.61 2.81 3.89
CA VAL A 5 -2.02 4.15 3.82
C VAL A 5 -0.52 4.03 3.83
N CYS A 6 0.11 4.52 2.76
CA CYS A 6 1.53 4.38 2.52
C CYS A 6 2.32 5.64 2.86
N GLY A 7 3.65 5.50 3.06
CA GLY A 7 4.58 6.62 3.19
C GLY A 7 4.49 7.37 4.52
N ILE A 8 4.32 6.63 5.61
CA ILE A 8 4.27 7.17 6.96
C ILE A 8 5.67 7.52 7.44
N THR A 9 5.85 8.76 7.90
CA THR A 9 7.13 9.29 8.40
C THR A 9 7.04 9.91 9.78
N ARG A 10 5.82 10.06 10.32
CA ARG A 10 5.58 10.74 11.60
C ARG A 10 4.69 9.90 12.50
N GLU A 11 4.95 9.97 13.78
CA GLU A 11 4.20 9.28 14.82
C GLU A 11 2.74 9.73 14.90
N ASN A 12 2.48 11.04 14.83
CA ASN A 12 1.12 11.59 14.87
C ASN A 12 0.24 11.08 13.69
N ASP A 13 0.86 10.73 12.54
CA ASP A 13 0.12 10.15 11.41
C ASP A 13 -0.30 8.71 11.73
N ILE A 14 0.52 7.95 12.48
CA ILE A 14 0.14 6.61 12.95
C ILE A 14 -1.06 6.69 13.89
N GLU A 15 -1.03 7.61 14.85
CA GLU A 15 -2.15 7.81 15.80
C GLU A 15 -3.44 8.15 15.07
N ALA A 16 -3.37 9.08 14.11
CA ALA A 16 -4.52 9.44 13.29
C ALA A 16 -5.09 8.25 12.49
N LEU A 17 -4.22 7.41 11.91
CA LEU A 17 -4.64 6.22 11.16
C LEU A 17 -5.27 5.15 12.05
N LEU A 18 -4.74 4.95 13.25
CA LEU A 18 -5.31 4.00 14.21
C LEU A 18 -6.68 4.44 14.71
N SER A 19 -6.92 5.77 14.85
CA SER A 19 -8.23 6.29 15.25
C SER A 19 -9.35 5.98 14.26
N VAL A 20 -9.01 5.73 12.98
CA VAL A 20 -9.95 5.36 11.92
C VAL A 20 -9.81 3.90 11.47
N ASN A 21 -9.08 3.08 12.23
CA ASN A 21 -8.93 1.64 12.07
C ASN A 21 -8.48 1.20 10.66
N ILE A 22 -7.40 1.79 10.12
CA ILE A 22 -6.80 1.42 8.83
C ILE A 22 -6.27 -0.03 8.86
N ASP A 23 -6.34 -0.75 7.72
CA ASP A 23 -5.92 -2.15 7.63
C ASP A 23 -4.41 -2.31 7.48
N TYR A 24 -3.75 -1.45 6.67
CA TYR A 24 -2.32 -1.53 6.41
C TYR A 24 -1.66 -0.16 6.49
N ILE A 25 -0.47 -0.11 7.08
CA ILE A 25 0.33 1.11 7.27
C ILE A 25 1.71 0.90 6.64
N GLY A 26 2.00 1.64 5.57
CA GLY A 26 3.20 1.47 4.77
C GLY A 26 4.37 2.35 5.22
N PHE A 27 5.50 1.71 5.52
CA PHE A 27 6.79 2.35 5.84
C PHE A 27 7.75 2.16 4.68
N ASN A 28 8.27 3.25 4.14
CA ASN A 28 9.08 3.24 2.94
C ASN A 28 10.57 3.23 3.29
N PHE A 29 11.30 2.20 2.90
CA PHE A 29 12.75 2.04 3.10
C PHE A 29 13.55 2.33 1.82
N ILE A 30 12.89 2.63 0.69
CA ILE A 30 13.52 2.90 -0.61
C ILE A 30 14.32 4.20 -0.53
N LYS A 31 15.61 4.12 -0.89
CA LYS A 31 16.59 5.20 -0.70
C LYS A 31 16.19 6.50 -1.41
N SER A 32 15.62 6.41 -2.59
CA SER A 32 15.22 7.56 -3.42
C SER A 32 13.90 8.20 -3.00
N SER A 33 13.15 7.57 -2.10
CA SER A 33 11.82 8.06 -1.69
C SER A 33 11.92 9.28 -0.77
N PRO A 34 11.15 10.36 -1.03
CA PRO A 34 11.04 11.48 -0.09
C PRO A 34 10.31 11.09 1.21
N ARG A 35 9.70 9.89 1.25
CA ARG A 35 8.97 9.34 2.40
C ARG A 35 9.78 8.25 3.10
N LYS A 36 11.10 8.21 2.85
CA LYS A 36 11.98 7.21 3.46
C LYS A 36 12.08 7.42 4.97
N VAL A 37 11.99 6.31 5.70
CA VAL A 37 12.28 6.24 7.14
C VAL A 37 13.39 5.22 7.41
N SER A 38 13.99 5.25 8.61
CA SER A 38 14.90 4.20 9.04
C SER A 38 14.12 2.95 9.47
N VAL A 39 14.72 1.78 9.22
CA VAL A 39 14.16 0.49 9.65
C VAL A 39 13.94 0.48 11.16
N ASP A 40 14.92 0.95 11.92
CA ASP A 40 14.84 0.94 13.40
C ASP A 40 13.71 1.82 13.93
N TRP A 41 13.50 3.01 13.33
CA TRP A 41 12.36 3.87 13.71
C TRP A 41 11.03 3.16 13.41
N ALA A 42 10.87 2.59 12.23
CA ALA A 42 9.64 1.91 11.84
C ALA A 42 9.35 0.69 12.73
N ILE A 43 10.37 -0.12 13.06
CA ILE A 43 10.25 -1.24 14.00
C ILE A 43 9.83 -0.73 15.40
N ASN A 44 10.42 0.35 15.89
CA ASN A 44 10.06 0.94 17.17
C ASN A 44 8.61 1.42 17.17
N MET A 45 8.14 2.05 16.08
CA MET A 45 6.74 2.45 15.92
C MET A 45 5.80 1.24 15.86
N SER A 46 6.19 0.19 15.11
CA SER A 46 5.42 -1.04 15.04
C SER A 46 5.21 -1.67 16.43
N ARG A 47 6.25 -1.70 17.25
CA ARG A 47 6.17 -2.22 18.62
C ARG A 47 5.36 -1.30 19.54
N LYS A 48 5.63 0.01 19.50
CA LYS A 48 4.96 1.01 20.36
C LYS A 48 3.45 1.01 20.16
N TYR A 49 3.00 0.90 18.91
CA TYR A 49 1.58 0.98 18.53
C TYR A 49 0.95 -0.38 18.24
N ASN A 50 1.67 -1.47 18.48
CA ASN A 50 1.19 -2.85 18.24
C ASN A 50 0.64 -3.04 16.82
N LEU A 51 1.40 -2.59 15.83
CA LEU A 51 0.94 -2.59 14.42
C LEU A 51 0.95 -3.98 13.77
N GLN A 52 1.64 -4.96 14.33
CA GLN A 52 1.75 -6.38 13.90
C GLN A 52 1.33 -6.63 12.44
N ASP A 53 0.09 -7.04 12.23
CA ASP A 53 -0.52 -7.37 10.94
C ASP A 53 -0.76 -6.17 10.00
N LYS A 54 -0.73 -4.94 10.53
CA LYS A 54 -0.86 -3.70 9.74
C LYS A 54 0.47 -3.21 9.16
N PHE A 55 1.60 -3.64 9.75
CA PHE A 55 2.94 -3.18 9.38
C PHE A 55 3.34 -3.65 7.99
N THR A 56 3.52 -2.71 7.07
CA THR A 56 3.86 -3.00 5.67
C THR A 56 5.18 -2.34 5.29
N CYS A 57 6.14 -3.15 4.84
CA CYS A 57 7.51 -2.75 4.49
C CYS A 57 7.65 -2.56 2.98
N LEU A 58 8.03 -1.35 2.53
CA LEU A 58 8.31 -1.07 1.13
C LEU A 58 9.81 -1.11 0.89
N LEU A 59 10.28 -2.00 0.02
CA LEU A 59 11.68 -2.26 -0.27
C LEU A 59 11.94 -2.34 -1.78
N GLU A 60 13.12 -1.92 -2.19
CA GLU A 60 13.62 -2.06 -3.56
C GLU A 60 14.88 -2.93 -3.55
N ASN A 61 14.90 -3.99 -4.36
CA ASN A 61 15.99 -4.97 -4.45
C ASN A 61 16.47 -5.48 -3.08
N PRO A 62 15.56 -5.87 -2.15
CA PRO A 62 15.98 -6.33 -0.83
C PRO A 62 16.75 -7.65 -0.92
N THR A 63 17.74 -7.80 -0.06
CA THR A 63 18.38 -9.09 0.19
C THR A 63 17.49 -9.98 1.07
N VAL A 64 17.81 -11.25 1.13
CA VAL A 64 17.15 -12.18 2.07
C VAL A 64 17.35 -11.72 3.52
N ASP A 65 18.54 -11.20 3.85
CA ASP A 65 18.86 -10.69 5.20
C ASP A 65 18.02 -9.47 5.57
N ASP A 66 17.75 -8.55 4.61
CA ASP A 66 16.86 -7.40 4.85
C ASP A 66 15.43 -7.85 5.22
N ILE A 67 14.91 -8.83 4.49
CA ILE A 67 13.57 -9.39 4.75
C ILE A 67 13.55 -10.14 6.08
N THR A 68 14.58 -10.97 6.35
CA THR A 68 14.70 -11.75 7.59
C THR A 68 14.74 -10.83 8.81
N LYS A 69 15.55 -9.76 8.77
CA LYS A 69 15.63 -8.76 9.85
C LYS A 69 14.27 -8.15 10.18
N LEU A 70 13.45 -7.86 9.17
CA LEU A 70 12.11 -7.30 9.38
C LEU A 70 11.15 -8.34 9.96
N LEU A 71 11.23 -9.60 9.52
CA LEU A 71 10.42 -10.70 10.04
C LEU A 71 10.80 -11.07 11.48
N ASP A 72 12.09 -11.04 11.84
CA ASP A 72 12.56 -11.25 13.20
C ASP A 72 12.05 -10.16 14.16
N ALA A 73 11.88 -8.94 13.64
CA ALA A 73 11.34 -7.83 14.42
C ALA A 73 9.81 -7.86 14.54
N ASN A 74 9.12 -8.34 13.50
CA ASN A 74 7.68 -8.54 13.45
C ASN A 74 7.34 -9.64 12.43
N GLU A 75 7.05 -10.86 12.90
CA GLU A 75 6.74 -12.04 12.07
C GLU A 75 5.50 -11.88 11.17
N GLN A 76 4.60 -10.93 11.51
CA GLN A 76 3.38 -10.61 10.75
C GLN A 76 3.58 -9.48 9.75
N SER A 77 4.84 -9.07 9.50
CA SER A 77 5.14 -8.02 8.52
C SER A 77 4.59 -8.36 7.13
N ASN A 78 3.97 -7.37 6.50
CA ASN A 78 3.59 -7.41 5.10
C ASN A 78 4.66 -6.72 4.24
N PHE A 79 4.74 -7.08 2.98
CA PHE A 79 5.78 -6.56 2.08
C PHE A 79 5.20 -5.99 0.79
N GLN A 80 5.76 -4.88 0.34
CA GLN A 80 5.60 -4.35 -1.00
C GLN A 80 7.00 -4.24 -1.62
N LEU A 81 7.30 -5.15 -2.55
CA LEU A 81 8.65 -5.36 -3.04
C LEU A 81 8.77 -4.91 -4.49
N TYR A 82 9.87 -4.24 -4.79
CA TYR A 82 10.22 -3.74 -6.11
C TYR A 82 11.55 -4.33 -6.59
N GLY A 83 11.70 -4.52 -7.90
CA GLY A 83 12.94 -5.00 -8.51
C GLY A 83 13.18 -6.49 -8.31
N ASN A 84 14.42 -6.88 -8.01
CA ASN A 84 14.82 -8.28 -7.81
C ASN A 84 14.74 -8.66 -6.33
N TYR A 85 13.97 -9.70 -6.01
CA TYR A 85 13.78 -10.15 -4.63
C TYR A 85 13.34 -11.61 -4.57
N GLN A 86 13.58 -12.23 -3.42
CA GLN A 86 12.98 -13.50 -3.06
C GLN A 86 11.75 -13.22 -2.15
N LYS A 87 10.59 -13.64 -2.62
CA LYS A 87 9.33 -13.40 -1.90
C LYS A 87 9.26 -14.22 -0.61
N PRO A 88 8.90 -13.64 0.53
CA PRO A 88 8.65 -14.37 1.76
C PRO A 88 7.34 -15.18 1.65
N GLU A 89 7.42 -16.49 1.86
CA GLU A 89 6.29 -17.41 1.59
C GLU A 89 5.08 -17.22 2.52
N LYS A 90 5.32 -16.84 3.77
CA LYS A 90 4.27 -16.77 4.81
C LYS A 90 3.64 -15.39 4.94
N SER A 91 4.30 -14.35 4.45
CA SER A 91 3.83 -12.97 4.56
C SER A 91 2.89 -12.59 3.42
N MET A 92 1.98 -11.65 3.69
CA MET A 92 1.23 -10.99 2.65
C MET A 92 2.18 -10.11 1.82
N SER A 93 2.11 -10.24 0.51
CA SER A 93 2.87 -9.42 -0.43
C SER A 93 1.94 -8.59 -1.30
N PHE A 94 2.20 -7.30 -1.37
CA PHE A 94 1.61 -6.38 -2.32
C PHE A 94 2.55 -6.29 -3.53
N GLU A 95 2.15 -6.88 -4.64
CA GLU A 95 2.97 -6.96 -5.86
C GLU A 95 2.64 -5.82 -6.80
N PRO A 96 3.51 -4.80 -6.95
CA PRO A 96 3.23 -3.65 -7.80
C PRO A 96 3.17 -4.04 -9.27
N LEU A 97 2.08 -3.63 -9.93
CA LEU A 97 1.89 -3.76 -11.38
C LEU A 97 1.68 -2.37 -11.98
N SER A 98 2.43 -2.05 -13.04
CA SER A 98 2.22 -0.79 -13.76
C SER A 98 0.94 -0.85 -14.58
N ALA A 99 -0.09 -0.17 -14.12
CA ALA A 99 -1.38 -0.10 -14.81
C ALA A 99 -1.31 0.70 -16.12
N THR A 100 -0.26 1.49 -16.34
CA THR A 100 -0.12 2.36 -17.53
C THR A 100 -0.09 1.58 -18.86
N ASN A 101 0.45 0.36 -18.81
CA ASN A 101 0.65 -0.49 -20.00
C ASN A 101 -0.30 -1.70 -20.03
N LEU A 102 -1.19 -1.84 -19.05
CA LEU A 102 -2.14 -2.95 -18.96
C LEU A 102 -3.43 -2.60 -19.68
N GLN A 103 -3.99 -3.63 -20.35
CA GLN A 103 -5.34 -3.60 -20.88
C GLN A 103 -6.24 -4.50 -20.03
N GLN A 104 -7.54 -4.37 -20.16
CA GLN A 104 -8.50 -5.21 -19.46
C GLN A 104 -8.23 -6.72 -19.64
N ASN A 105 -7.88 -7.15 -20.87
CA ASN A 105 -7.57 -8.55 -21.16
C ASN A 105 -6.36 -9.07 -20.39
N ASP A 106 -5.37 -8.21 -20.08
CA ASP A 106 -4.21 -8.60 -19.31
C ASP A 106 -4.62 -8.92 -17.86
N LEU A 107 -5.48 -8.07 -17.27
CA LEU A 107 -6.02 -8.28 -15.93
C LEU A 107 -6.82 -9.58 -15.82
N LEU A 108 -7.60 -9.94 -16.85
CA LEU A 108 -8.38 -11.19 -16.89
C LEU A 108 -7.49 -12.44 -16.89
N GLN A 109 -6.23 -12.34 -17.32
CA GLN A 109 -5.27 -13.45 -17.33
C GLN A 109 -4.50 -13.61 -16.01
N ILE A 110 -4.53 -12.62 -15.14
CA ILE A 110 -3.85 -12.67 -13.85
C ILE A 110 -4.57 -13.63 -12.92
N LYS A 111 -3.88 -14.73 -12.56
CA LYS A 111 -4.42 -15.72 -11.62
C LYS A 111 -4.05 -15.35 -10.19
N PRO A 112 -4.94 -15.62 -9.22
CA PRO A 112 -4.63 -15.47 -7.82
C PRO A 112 -3.39 -16.28 -7.43
N ILE A 113 -2.51 -15.63 -6.65
CA ILE A 113 -1.33 -16.25 -6.04
C ILE A 113 -1.51 -16.20 -4.53
N ARG A 114 -1.18 -17.29 -3.84
CA ARG A 114 -1.29 -17.36 -2.39
C ARG A 114 -0.49 -16.25 -1.72
N ASN A 115 -1.09 -15.58 -0.74
CA ASN A 115 -0.51 -14.47 0.01
C ASN A 115 -0.03 -13.31 -0.90
N THR A 116 -0.71 -13.08 -2.04
CA THR A 116 -0.38 -11.98 -2.96
C THR A 116 -1.60 -11.16 -3.28
N ILE A 117 -1.47 -9.86 -3.14
CA ILE A 117 -2.38 -8.85 -3.67
C ILE A 117 -1.64 -8.06 -4.74
N PHE A 118 -2.18 -8.01 -5.93
CA PHE A 118 -1.62 -7.21 -7.01
C PHE A 118 -1.99 -5.74 -6.81
N LEU A 119 -0.99 -4.88 -6.75
CA LEU A 119 -1.17 -3.45 -6.52
C LEU A 119 -1.06 -2.72 -7.86
N LEU A 120 -2.21 -2.30 -8.40
CA LEU A 120 -2.29 -1.55 -9.65
C LEU A 120 -1.95 -0.07 -9.39
N ASP A 121 -0.82 0.39 -9.88
CA ASP A 121 -0.33 1.77 -9.72
C ASP A 121 0.05 2.37 -11.07
N ASN A 122 -0.12 3.69 -11.21
CA ASN A 122 0.39 4.44 -12.35
C ASN A 122 1.91 4.67 -12.22
N MET A 123 2.70 3.65 -12.59
CA MET A 123 4.17 3.66 -12.45
C MET A 123 4.90 4.19 -13.71
N ALA A 124 4.29 5.07 -14.50
CA ALA A 124 4.91 5.63 -15.70
C ALA A 124 6.20 6.39 -15.36
N ASN A 125 7.33 5.74 -15.30
CA ASN A 125 8.70 6.23 -15.07
C ASN A 125 9.17 6.37 -13.60
N THR A 126 8.41 5.90 -12.60
CA THR A 126 8.86 5.92 -11.19
C THR A 126 8.37 4.69 -10.44
N LEU A 127 9.00 4.39 -9.30
CA LEU A 127 8.58 3.31 -8.37
C LEU A 127 7.30 3.69 -7.59
N GLY A 128 6.29 4.27 -8.29
CA GLY A 128 5.05 4.74 -7.69
C GLY A 128 5.12 6.19 -7.19
N GLY A 129 3.99 6.74 -6.74
CA GLY A 129 3.92 8.07 -6.13
C GLY A 129 3.80 9.24 -7.12
N SER A 130 3.52 8.98 -8.39
CA SER A 130 3.27 10.05 -9.41
C SER A 130 2.03 10.90 -9.06
N GLY A 131 1.13 10.40 -8.21
CA GLY A 131 -0.12 11.07 -7.85
C GLY A 131 -1.13 11.16 -8.99
N LYS A 132 -0.88 10.49 -10.12
CA LYS A 132 -1.77 10.45 -11.29
C LYS A 132 -2.55 9.15 -11.32
N LYS A 133 -3.82 9.23 -11.67
CA LYS A 133 -4.69 8.07 -11.91
C LYS A 133 -4.38 7.45 -13.27
N PHE A 134 -4.52 6.14 -13.39
CA PHE A 134 -4.62 5.46 -14.68
C PHE A 134 -6.08 5.41 -15.13
N ASP A 135 -6.34 4.94 -16.34
CA ASP A 135 -7.70 4.76 -16.84
C ASP A 135 -8.37 3.57 -16.15
N TRP A 136 -9.33 3.84 -15.28
CA TRP A 136 -10.03 2.80 -14.52
C TRP A 136 -11.05 2.01 -15.34
N SER A 137 -11.34 2.37 -16.60
CA SER A 137 -12.21 1.58 -17.48
C SER A 137 -11.67 0.16 -17.72
N ILE A 138 -10.36 -0.06 -17.54
CA ILE A 138 -9.75 -1.40 -17.61
C ILE A 138 -10.21 -2.34 -16.49
N LEU A 139 -10.80 -1.81 -15.42
CA LEU A 139 -11.28 -2.58 -14.27
C LEU A 139 -12.68 -3.19 -14.49
N ASP A 140 -13.41 -2.73 -15.50
CA ASP A 140 -14.78 -3.14 -15.75
C ASP A 140 -14.87 -4.66 -16.08
N ASN A 141 -15.83 -5.36 -15.45
CA ASN A 141 -16.05 -6.78 -15.64
C ASN A 141 -14.85 -7.70 -15.32
N VAL A 142 -13.88 -7.23 -14.53
CA VAL A 142 -12.75 -8.01 -14.01
C VAL A 142 -13.06 -8.46 -12.59
N ASN A 143 -12.67 -9.69 -12.22
CA ASN A 143 -12.67 -10.10 -10.81
C ASN A 143 -11.50 -9.42 -10.10
N LEU A 144 -11.82 -8.43 -9.29
CA LEU A 144 -10.82 -7.56 -8.62
C LEU A 144 -10.52 -7.97 -7.17
N SER A 145 -11.00 -9.12 -6.71
CA SER A 145 -10.87 -9.56 -5.31
C SER A 145 -9.43 -9.71 -4.81
N ASN A 146 -8.45 -9.82 -5.70
CA ASN A 146 -7.01 -9.83 -5.36
C ASN A 146 -6.26 -8.60 -5.88
N PHE A 147 -6.98 -7.53 -6.19
CA PHE A 147 -6.35 -6.28 -6.64
C PHE A 147 -6.56 -5.16 -5.62
N MET A 148 -5.49 -4.43 -5.37
CA MET A 148 -5.50 -3.18 -4.63
C MET A 148 -5.23 -2.04 -5.61
N ILE A 149 -6.06 -1.00 -5.58
CA ILE A 149 -5.92 0.14 -6.50
C ILE A 149 -5.10 1.23 -5.83
N ALA A 150 -4.06 1.68 -6.52
CA ALA A 150 -3.15 2.74 -6.13
C ALA A 150 -3.04 3.80 -7.24
N GLY A 151 -2.09 4.73 -7.12
CA GLY A 151 -1.81 5.73 -8.15
C GLY A 151 -2.83 6.87 -8.17
N GLY A 152 -2.64 7.85 -7.32
CA GLY A 152 -3.46 9.06 -7.28
C GLY A 152 -4.87 8.89 -6.70
N VAL A 153 -5.13 7.78 -6.00
CA VAL A 153 -6.41 7.55 -5.32
C VAL A 153 -6.58 8.55 -4.18
N GLY A 154 -7.69 9.27 -4.19
CA GLY A 154 -8.13 10.20 -3.15
C GLY A 154 -9.35 9.70 -2.39
N VAL A 155 -9.76 10.44 -1.34
CA VAL A 155 -10.95 10.09 -0.56
C VAL A 155 -12.22 10.15 -1.41
N GLU A 156 -12.27 11.07 -2.36
CA GLU A 156 -13.38 11.27 -3.29
C GLU A 156 -13.64 10.07 -4.22
N ASP A 157 -12.66 9.21 -4.39
CA ASP A 157 -12.73 8.04 -5.28
C ASP A 157 -13.31 6.80 -4.60
N LEU A 158 -13.31 6.79 -3.26
CA LEU A 158 -13.57 5.58 -2.48
C LEU A 158 -14.99 5.04 -2.66
N HIS A 159 -15.98 5.90 -2.89
CA HIS A 159 -17.35 5.44 -3.19
C HIS A 159 -17.42 4.63 -4.48
N TYR A 160 -16.75 5.10 -5.54
CA TYR A 160 -16.70 4.37 -6.79
C TYR A 160 -15.91 3.06 -6.62
N LEU A 161 -14.71 3.13 -6.04
CA LEU A 161 -13.85 1.96 -5.89
C LEU A 161 -14.45 0.89 -4.97
N SER A 162 -15.22 1.26 -3.95
CA SER A 162 -15.90 0.29 -3.08
C SER A 162 -16.98 -0.51 -3.84
N SER A 163 -17.59 0.06 -4.88
CA SER A 163 -18.58 -0.64 -5.70
C SER A 163 -17.99 -1.72 -6.61
N LEU A 164 -16.67 -1.69 -6.87
CA LEU A 164 -15.99 -2.62 -7.79
C LEU A 164 -15.60 -3.97 -7.15
N GLN A 165 -15.92 -4.22 -5.88
CA GLN A 165 -15.54 -5.44 -5.15
C GLN A 165 -14.02 -5.75 -5.19
N ILE A 166 -13.20 -4.69 -5.15
CA ILE A 166 -11.75 -4.80 -5.08
C ILE A 166 -11.29 -5.31 -3.69
N PHE A 167 -10.07 -5.86 -3.59
CA PHE A 167 -9.46 -6.16 -2.29
C PHE A 167 -9.36 -4.88 -1.46
N GLY A 168 -8.82 -3.80 -2.03
CA GLY A 168 -8.64 -2.55 -1.30
C GLY A 168 -8.05 -1.43 -2.13
N VAL A 169 -7.72 -0.35 -1.43
CA VAL A 169 -7.07 0.84 -1.99
C VAL A 169 -5.78 1.17 -1.23
N ASP A 170 -4.79 1.74 -1.93
CA ASP A 170 -3.55 2.27 -1.35
C ASP A 170 -3.51 3.78 -1.52
N LEU A 171 -3.67 4.50 -0.42
CA LEU A 171 -3.67 5.95 -0.36
C LEU A 171 -2.28 6.48 0.03
N ASN A 172 -1.80 7.51 -0.67
CA ASN A 172 -0.53 8.14 -0.34
C ASN A 172 -0.59 9.65 -0.55
N SER A 173 -0.13 10.16 -1.69
CA SER A 173 0.03 11.60 -1.96
C SER A 173 -1.27 12.41 -1.89
N GLN A 174 -2.40 11.81 -2.29
CA GLN A 174 -3.69 12.50 -2.29
C GLN A 174 -4.24 12.81 -0.88
N ILE A 175 -3.72 12.13 0.14
CA ILE A 175 -4.05 12.40 1.54
C ILE A 175 -2.89 13.06 2.30
N GLU A 176 -2.00 13.75 1.59
CA GLU A 176 -0.87 14.48 2.16
C GLU A 176 -1.04 16.00 2.02
N ILE A 177 -0.43 16.75 2.95
CA ILE A 177 -0.20 18.19 2.87
C ILE A 177 1.09 18.44 2.06
N SER A 178 2.10 17.62 2.31
CA SER A 178 3.36 17.56 1.57
C SER A 178 3.96 16.14 1.70
N PRO A 179 4.92 15.73 0.86
CA PRO A 179 5.46 14.37 0.91
C PRO A 179 5.88 13.94 2.31
N GLY A 180 5.27 12.85 2.81
CA GLY A 180 5.50 12.30 4.14
C GLY A 180 4.72 12.97 5.28
N ILE A 181 3.90 13.99 5.00
CA ILE A 181 3.06 14.68 5.99
C ILE A 181 1.59 14.47 5.64
N LYS A 182 0.90 13.61 6.39
CA LYS A 182 -0.51 13.31 6.12
C LYS A 182 -1.43 14.46 6.57
N ASP A 183 -2.51 14.67 5.82
CA ASP A 183 -3.62 15.56 6.17
C ASP A 183 -4.61 14.80 7.06
N HIS A 184 -4.61 15.12 8.36
CA HIS A 184 -5.49 14.45 9.33
C HIS A 184 -6.98 14.71 9.07
N LYS A 185 -7.34 15.81 8.38
CA LYS A 185 -8.73 16.02 7.96
C LYS A 185 -9.15 15.00 6.92
N LYS A 186 -8.26 14.70 5.95
CA LYS A 186 -8.51 13.67 4.94
C LYS A 186 -8.51 12.25 5.55
N ILE A 187 -7.59 11.97 6.51
CA ILE A 187 -7.61 10.70 7.25
C ILE A 187 -8.97 10.51 7.95
N LYS A 188 -9.48 11.53 8.62
CA LYS A 188 -10.78 11.44 9.32
C LYS A 188 -11.93 11.05 8.39
N LEU A 189 -11.91 11.47 7.13
CA LEU A 189 -12.94 11.11 6.15
C LEU A 189 -12.93 9.61 5.80
N LEU A 190 -11.83 8.88 6.05
CA LEU A 190 -11.76 7.44 5.79
C LEU A 190 -12.65 6.62 6.73
N GLU A 191 -13.04 7.18 7.87
CA GLU A 191 -13.90 6.52 8.85
C GLU A 191 -15.20 6.01 8.24
N GLN A 192 -15.82 6.80 7.32
CA GLN A 192 -17.09 6.46 6.68
C GLN A 192 -17.03 5.18 5.82
N PHE A 193 -15.85 4.76 5.38
CA PHE A 193 -15.65 3.56 4.55
C PHE A 193 -15.27 2.31 5.35
N ARG A 194 -15.34 2.36 6.69
CA ARG A 194 -14.90 1.25 7.56
C ARG A 194 -16.03 0.33 8.01
N TYR A 195 -17.27 0.75 7.81
CA TYR A 195 -18.47 0.08 8.31
C TYR A 195 -19.38 -0.44 7.19
N GLU A 196 -18.91 -0.32 5.95
CA GLU A 196 -19.51 -0.93 4.77
C GLU A 196 -18.70 -2.21 4.40
#